data_bfd865185693469c314bcd1887ecef63
#
_entry.id   bfd865185693469c314bcd1887ecef63
#
_cell.length_a   1.000
_cell.length_b   1.000
_cell.length_c   1.000
_cell.angle_alpha   90.00
_cell.angle_beta   90.00
_cell.angle_gamma   90.00
#
_symmetry.space_group_name_H-M   'P 1'
#
loop_
_entity.id
_entity.type
_entity.pdbx_description
1 polymer ?
#
loop_
_entity_poly.entity_id
_entity_poly.type
_entity_poly.pdbx_seq_one_letter_code
_entity_poly.pdbx_strand_id
1 'polypeptide(L)'
;MMTEAKTQAAENVTAISIVVPLLNERPTLDALHERLTLALAPLAVAYEIIFVDDGSTDGSLERIKALAAADAHVRYIRFRRNFGKSAALAAGFQHARYGVIATLDADLQDQPEQLALLIDKLREGCDLVAGWRYRRKDRLARRLASLVYNRVTSLLTGVRLHDINCGMKCYRREVLDEVMVYGERHRFIPVLASYRGFRLGEVRVEHAPRQYGKSRYGFERVFGGFFSLLTVILMTRYTNRPLHFFGVMGLLLSAIGTAIDAYLIIGRAFFRQWLSGRPLLIIGTLFVIVGVQFILFGLLAEMIAFSYRRENDYSIVETSGDRADAESRRAGLRARDAKR
;
A
#
# COMPACT_ATOMS: atom_id res chain seq x y z
N MET A 1 -18.09 23.93 19.75
CA MET A 1 -18.79 23.23 18.65
C MET A 1 -17.84 22.49 17.68
N MET A 2 -16.72 23.08 17.19
CA MET A 2 -15.78 22.34 16.31
C MET A 2 -14.98 21.23 17.03
N THR A 3 -14.86 21.26 18.33
CA THR A 3 -14.12 20.29 19.15
C THR A 3 -14.97 19.05 19.47
N GLU A 4 -16.28 19.18 19.64
CA GLU A 4 -17.18 18.10 20.03
C GLU A 4 -17.51 17.13 18.88
N ALA A 5 -17.66 17.60 17.64
CA ALA A 5 -17.86 16.74 16.47
C ALA A 5 -16.61 15.91 16.14
N LYS A 6 -15.40 16.40 16.45
CA LYS A 6 -14.15 15.63 16.35
C LYS A 6 -13.99 14.58 17.45
N THR A 7 -14.62 14.77 18.59
CA THR A 7 -14.57 13.85 19.73
C THR A 7 -15.52 12.65 19.51
N GLN A 8 -16.67 12.84 18.84
CA GLN A 8 -17.61 11.75 18.55
C GLN A 8 -17.11 10.69 17.55
N ALA A 9 -16.20 11.04 16.64
CA ALA A 9 -15.57 10.08 15.73
C ALA A 9 -14.46 9.23 16.39
N ALA A 10 -14.04 9.59 17.61
CA ALA A 10 -13.06 8.86 18.42
C ALA A 10 -13.71 7.73 19.24
N GLU A 11 -15.05 7.68 19.31
CA GLU A 11 -15.79 6.81 20.22
C GLU A 11 -16.24 5.50 19.56
N ASN A 12 -15.81 4.41 20.21
CA ASN A 12 -16.31 3.04 20.15
C ASN A 12 -16.00 2.20 18.90
N VAL A 13 -14.82 1.59 18.91
CA VAL A 13 -14.64 0.32 18.20
C VAL A 13 -15.51 -0.73 18.91
N THR A 14 -16.72 -0.96 18.42
CA THR A 14 -17.66 -1.96 18.95
C THR A 14 -17.56 -3.29 18.22
N ALA A 15 -16.98 -3.30 17.03
CA ALA A 15 -16.86 -4.50 16.20
C ALA A 15 -15.63 -4.43 15.28
N ILE A 16 -15.00 -5.57 15.01
CA ILE A 16 -13.78 -5.66 14.21
C ILE A 16 -13.76 -6.90 13.31
N SER A 17 -13.29 -6.74 12.06
CA SER A 17 -13.01 -7.84 11.13
C SER A 17 -11.50 -8.07 11.05
N ILE A 18 -11.05 -9.29 11.35
CA ILE A 18 -9.64 -9.68 11.24
C ILE A 18 -9.44 -10.39 9.90
N VAL A 19 -8.65 -9.81 9.01
CA VAL A 19 -8.33 -10.39 7.69
C VAL A 19 -6.97 -11.05 7.74
N VAL A 20 -6.93 -12.36 7.50
CA VAL A 20 -5.74 -13.21 7.55
C VAL A 20 -5.49 -13.83 6.17
N PRO A 21 -4.63 -13.22 5.34
CA PRO A 21 -4.21 -13.82 4.09
C PRO A 21 -3.23 -14.96 4.36
N LEU A 22 -3.38 -16.09 3.66
CA LEU A 22 -2.52 -17.25 3.83
C LEU A 22 -2.25 -18.01 2.53
N LEU A 23 -1.13 -18.71 2.52
CA LEU A 23 -0.74 -19.63 1.45
C LEU A 23 0.19 -20.71 2.02
N ASN A 24 -0.32 -21.95 2.15
CA ASN A 24 0.42 -23.10 2.68
C ASN A 24 0.92 -22.83 4.12
N GLU A 25 -0.01 -22.55 5.02
CA GLU A 25 0.26 -22.24 6.44
C GLU A 25 -0.53 -23.19 7.38
N ARG A 26 -0.85 -24.43 6.92
CA ARG A 26 -1.62 -25.42 7.70
C ARG A 26 -1.12 -25.62 9.15
N PRO A 27 0.21 -25.70 9.42
CA PRO A 27 0.71 -25.95 10.78
C PRO A 27 0.43 -24.85 11.79
N THR A 28 0.14 -23.62 11.33
CA THR A 28 -0.03 -22.44 12.19
C THR A 28 -1.49 -22.11 12.49
N LEU A 29 -2.45 -22.62 11.67
CA LEU A 29 -3.84 -22.19 11.69
C LEU A 29 -4.54 -22.40 13.03
N ASP A 30 -4.31 -23.54 13.67
CA ASP A 30 -4.94 -23.88 14.95
C ASP A 30 -4.49 -22.91 16.06
N ALA A 31 -3.18 -22.79 16.20
CA ALA A 31 -2.59 -21.90 17.18
C ALA A 31 -2.95 -20.42 16.92
N LEU A 32 -3.05 -20.03 15.65
CA LEU A 32 -3.45 -18.68 15.29
C LEU A 32 -4.91 -18.40 15.66
N HIS A 33 -5.82 -19.34 15.34
CA HIS A 33 -7.23 -19.22 15.70
C HIS A 33 -7.43 -19.11 17.21
N GLU A 34 -6.81 -20.02 17.97
CA GLU A 34 -6.87 -20.01 19.43
C GLU A 34 -6.37 -18.69 20.02
N ARG A 35 -5.19 -18.23 19.57
CA ARG A 35 -4.59 -16.97 20.06
C ARG A 35 -5.42 -15.75 19.66
N LEU A 36 -6.00 -15.71 18.46
CA LEU A 36 -6.90 -14.63 18.05
C LEU A 36 -8.15 -14.58 18.92
N THR A 37 -8.77 -15.74 19.16
CA THR A 37 -9.96 -15.84 20.03
C THR A 37 -9.64 -15.36 21.45
N LEU A 38 -8.52 -15.81 22.02
CA LEU A 38 -8.09 -15.39 23.36
C LEU A 38 -7.74 -13.89 23.43
N ALA A 39 -7.14 -13.34 22.37
CA ALA A 39 -6.78 -11.92 22.31
C ALA A 39 -8.00 -11.01 22.15
N LEU A 40 -9.03 -11.45 21.44
CA LEU A 40 -10.24 -10.65 21.17
C LEU A 40 -11.28 -10.74 22.29
N ALA A 41 -11.37 -11.85 23.00
CA ALA A 41 -12.34 -12.05 24.08
C ALA A 41 -12.36 -10.93 25.14
N PRO A 42 -11.23 -10.46 25.68
CA PRO A 42 -11.22 -9.41 26.71
C PRO A 42 -11.56 -8.01 26.16
N LEU A 43 -11.57 -7.80 24.84
CA LEU A 43 -11.86 -6.49 24.25
C LEU A 43 -13.34 -6.13 24.25
N ALA A 44 -14.23 -7.10 24.56
CA ALA A 44 -15.68 -6.95 24.59
C ALA A 44 -16.25 -6.32 23.29
N VAL A 45 -15.66 -6.64 22.13
CA VAL A 45 -16.09 -6.22 20.81
C VAL A 45 -16.65 -7.40 20.03
N ALA A 46 -17.66 -7.16 19.18
CA ALA A 46 -18.06 -8.16 18.20
C ALA A 46 -16.93 -8.36 17.19
N TYR A 47 -16.62 -9.59 16.81
CA TYR A 47 -15.55 -9.85 15.86
C TYR A 47 -15.88 -10.93 14.84
N GLU A 48 -15.17 -10.91 13.73
CA GLU A 48 -15.06 -12.01 12.77
C GLU A 48 -13.60 -12.19 12.35
N ILE A 49 -13.24 -13.42 12.02
CA ILE A 49 -11.94 -13.79 11.46
C ILE A 49 -12.17 -14.29 10.04
N ILE A 50 -11.58 -13.61 9.06
CA ILE A 50 -11.70 -13.95 7.64
C ILE A 50 -10.37 -14.49 7.15
N PHE A 51 -10.27 -15.82 7.04
CA PHE A 51 -9.13 -16.47 6.40
C PHE A 51 -9.27 -16.38 4.89
N VAL A 52 -8.26 -15.82 4.22
CA VAL A 52 -8.23 -15.74 2.76
C VAL A 52 -7.15 -16.66 2.22
N ASP A 53 -7.56 -17.81 1.72
CA ASP A 53 -6.69 -18.84 1.15
C ASP A 53 -6.34 -18.49 -0.29
N ASP A 54 -5.07 -18.13 -0.51
CA ASP A 54 -4.52 -17.76 -1.81
C ASP A 54 -4.08 -19.00 -2.66
N GLY A 55 -4.92 -20.04 -2.64
CA GLY A 55 -4.73 -21.25 -3.43
C GLY A 55 -3.73 -22.23 -2.80
N SER A 56 -3.85 -22.51 -1.52
CA SER A 56 -3.02 -23.50 -0.80
C SER A 56 -3.20 -24.92 -1.31
N THR A 57 -2.13 -25.72 -1.16
CA THR A 57 -2.05 -27.14 -1.60
C THR A 57 -1.61 -28.09 -0.47
N ASP A 58 -1.46 -27.58 0.76
CA ASP A 58 -0.92 -28.30 1.92
C ASP A 58 -1.98 -28.78 2.92
N GLY A 59 -3.28 -28.67 2.58
CA GLY A 59 -4.39 -28.97 3.47
C GLY A 59 -4.82 -27.79 4.36
N SER A 60 -4.31 -26.59 4.13
CA SER A 60 -4.76 -25.37 4.82
C SER A 60 -6.25 -25.13 4.66
N LEU A 61 -6.78 -25.32 3.44
CA LEU A 61 -8.18 -25.08 3.14
C LEU A 61 -9.11 -26.00 3.94
N GLU A 62 -8.80 -27.30 4.02
CA GLU A 62 -9.57 -28.30 4.77
C GLU A 62 -9.61 -27.90 6.25
N ARG A 63 -8.46 -27.44 6.77
CA ARG A 63 -8.39 -26.99 8.17
C ARG A 63 -9.24 -25.74 8.43
N ILE A 64 -9.17 -24.75 7.55
CA ILE A 64 -9.98 -23.52 7.66
C ILE A 64 -11.47 -23.85 7.60
N LYS A 65 -11.90 -24.76 6.73
CA LYS A 65 -13.28 -25.23 6.67
C LYS A 65 -13.73 -25.86 7.99
N ALA A 66 -12.88 -26.68 8.60
CA ALA A 66 -13.16 -27.27 9.89
C ALA A 66 -13.28 -26.22 11.00
N LEU A 67 -12.41 -25.20 11.01
CA LEU A 67 -12.50 -24.08 11.96
C LEU A 67 -13.81 -23.30 11.75
N ALA A 68 -14.18 -22.97 10.52
CA ALA A 68 -15.42 -22.26 10.21
C ALA A 68 -16.70 -23.06 10.53
N ALA A 69 -16.62 -24.38 10.53
CA ALA A 69 -17.73 -25.23 10.97
C ALA A 69 -17.86 -25.30 12.50
N ALA A 70 -16.75 -25.12 13.23
CA ALA A 70 -16.70 -25.19 14.69
C ALA A 70 -16.94 -23.81 15.36
N ASP A 71 -16.61 -22.71 14.68
CA ASP A 71 -16.68 -21.35 15.24
C ASP A 71 -17.41 -20.41 14.26
N ALA A 72 -18.56 -19.89 14.69
CA ALA A 72 -19.39 -18.97 13.91
C ALA A 72 -18.72 -17.62 13.60
N HIS A 73 -17.67 -17.26 14.33
CA HIS A 73 -16.87 -16.05 14.07
C HIS A 73 -15.89 -16.23 12.89
N VAL A 74 -15.63 -17.49 12.49
CA VAL A 74 -14.68 -17.81 11.42
C VAL A 74 -15.38 -17.87 10.08
N ARG A 75 -14.85 -17.14 9.13
CA ARG A 75 -15.24 -17.15 7.72
C ARG A 75 -14.03 -17.40 6.84
N TYR A 76 -14.25 -17.86 5.62
CA TYR A 76 -13.14 -18.05 4.68
C TYR A 76 -13.50 -17.61 3.27
N ILE A 77 -12.45 -17.24 2.53
CA ILE A 77 -12.46 -16.99 1.08
C ILE A 77 -11.39 -17.87 0.48
N ARG A 78 -11.69 -18.55 -0.63
CA ARG A 78 -10.73 -19.38 -1.35
C ARG A 78 -10.51 -18.86 -2.75
N PHE A 79 -9.25 -18.70 -3.13
CA PHE A 79 -8.87 -18.44 -4.51
C PHE A 79 -8.64 -19.73 -5.29
N ARG A 80 -8.90 -19.72 -6.60
CA ARG A 80 -8.65 -20.88 -7.48
C ARG A 80 -7.17 -21.17 -7.67
N ARG A 81 -6.30 -20.16 -7.58
CA ARG A 81 -4.84 -20.23 -7.65
C ARG A 81 -4.23 -19.08 -6.86
N ASN A 82 -2.91 -19.07 -6.72
CA ASN A 82 -2.20 -17.94 -6.12
C ASN A 82 -2.33 -16.68 -7.00
N PHE A 83 -2.89 -15.61 -6.40
CA PHE A 83 -3.00 -14.26 -6.95
C PHE A 83 -2.17 -13.24 -6.17
N GLY A 84 -1.56 -13.66 -5.05
CA GLY A 84 -0.71 -12.87 -4.20
C GLY A 84 -1.41 -12.16 -3.05
N LYS A 85 -0.63 -11.79 -2.05
CA LYS A 85 -1.09 -11.23 -0.77
C LYS A 85 -1.99 -10.00 -0.93
N SER A 86 -1.72 -9.11 -1.89
CA SER A 86 -2.55 -7.92 -2.12
C SER A 86 -3.96 -8.28 -2.57
N ALA A 87 -4.11 -9.27 -3.46
CA ALA A 87 -5.41 -9.74 -3.89
C ALA A 87 -6.19 -10.38 -2.73
N ALA A 88 -5.50 -11.19 -1.90
CA ALA A 88 -6.09 -11.81 -0.73
C ALA A 88 -6.58 -10.75 0.28
N LEU A 89 -5.77 -9.72 0.56
CA LEU A 89 -6.18 -8.61 1.42
C LEU A 89 -7.37 -7.83 0.83
N ALA A 90 -7.34 -7.51 -0.47
CA ALA A 90 -8.42 -6.79 -1.12
C ALA A 90 -9.75 -7.57 -1.05
N ALA A 91 -9.72 -8.88 -1.30
CA ALA A 91 -10.90 -9.73 -1.14
C ALA A 91 -11.39 -9.78 0.32
N GLY A 92 -10.48 -9.90 1.28
CA GLY A 92 -10.81 -9.84 2.70
C GLY A 92 -11.47 -8.53 3.09
N PHE A 93 -10.95 -7.39 2.64
CA PHE A 93 -11.51 -6.06 2.90
C PHE A 93 -12.93 -5.89 2.34
N GLN A 94 -13.15 -6.37 1.11
CA GLN A 94 -14.47 -6.31 0.46
C GLN A 94 -15.53 -7.14 1.19
N HIS A 95 -15.12 -8.27 1.80
CA HIS A 95 -16.04 -9.18 2.49
C HIS A 95 -16.12 -8.97 4.01
N ALA A 96 -15.30 -8.07 4.56
CA ALA A 96 -15.36 -7.66 5.96
C ALA A 96 -16.68 -6.96 6.26
N ARG A 97 -17.33 -7.30 7.38
CA ARG A 97 -18.64 -6.77 7.77
C ARG A 97 -18.56 -5.51 8.61
N TYR A 98 -17.49 -5.38 9.40
CA TYR A 98 -17.40 -4.34 10.41
C TYR A 98 -16.64 -3.10 9.94
N GLY A 99 -16.89 -1.98 10.63
CA GLY A 99 -16.31 -0.67 10.31
C GLY A 99 -14.82 -0.53 10.66
N VAL A 100 -14.30 -1.43 11.50
CA VAL A 100 -12.87 -1.53 11.79
C VAL A 100 -12.36 -2.85 11.25
N ILE A 101 -11.22 -2.79 10.56
CA ILE A 101 -10.61 -3.96 9.91
C ILE A 101 -9.15 -4.04 10.35
N ALA A 102 -8.73 -5.20 10.85
CA ALA A 102 -7.32 -5.46 11.13
C ALA A 102 -6.77 -6.51 10.17
N THR A 103 -5.48 -6.43 9.90
CA THR A 103 -4.73 -7.44 9.14
C THR A 103 -3.68 -8.10 10.03
N LEU A 104 -3.46 -9.37 9.82
CA LEU A 104 -2.46 -10.18 10.49
C LEU A 104 -1.93 -11.25 9.54
N ASP A 105 -0.63 -11.56 9.62
CA ASP A 105 -0.04 -12.66 8.83
C ASP A 105 -0.27 -14.01 9.53
N ALA A 106 -0.48 -15.06 8.73
CA ALA A 106 -0.82 -16.40 9.26
C ALA A 106 0.37 -17.16 9.86
N ASP A 107 1.59 -16.66 9.77
CA ASP A 107 2.84 -17.37 10.11
C ASP A 107 3.26 -17.27 11.59
N LEU A 108 2.38 -16.77 12.46
CA LEU A 108 2.59 -16.57 13.91
C LEU A 108 3.80 -15.68 14.27
N GLN A 109 4.33 -14.90 13.33
CA GLN A 109 5.38 -13.93 13.62
C GLN A 109 4.81 -12.67 14.30
N ASP A 110 3.65 -12.22 13.88
CA ASP A 110 2.90 -11.15 14.54
C ASP A 110 2.10 -11.73 15.73
N GLN A 111 2.05 -11.01 16.83
CA GLN A 111 1.42 -11.46 18.07
C GLN A 111 -0.04 -10.96 18.13
N PRO A 112 -1.07 -11.84 18.03
CA PRO A 112 -2.47 -11.43 18.05
C PRO A 112 -2.87 -10.62 19.27
N GLU A 113 -2.23 -10.87 20.42
CA GLU A 113 -2.48 -10.20 21.69
C GLU A 113 -2.23 -8.69 21.63
N GLN A 114 -1.44 -8.25 20.67
CA GLN A 114 -1.11 -6.83 20.48
C GLN A 114 -2.12 -6.07 19.60
N LEU A 115 -3.14 -6.75 19.09
CA LEU A 115 -4.25 -6.08 18.39
C LEU A 115 -4.93 -5.04 19.28
N ALA A 116 -5.02 -5.29 20.59
CA ALA A 116 -5.55 -4.34 21.56
C ALA A 116 -4.85 -2.97 21.48
N LEU A 117 -3.51 -2.95 21.37
CA LEU A 117 -2.73 -1.72 21.28
C LEU A 117 -3.06 -0.92 20.02
N LEU A 118 -3.29 -1.60 18.88
CA LEU A 118 -3.65 -0.93 17.63
C LEU A 118 -5.07 -0.38 17.70
N ILE A 119 -6.01 -1.12 18.32
CA ILE A 119 -7.39 -0.69 18.52
C ILE A 119 -7.44 0.54 19.42
N ASP A 120 -6.70 0.54 20.53
CA ASP A 120 -6.64 1.68 21.43
C ASP A 120 -6.08 2.91 20.75
N LYS A 121 -5.02 2.75 19.93
CA LYS A 121 -4.48 3.85 19.14
C LYS A 121 -5.46 4.37 18.08
N LEU A 122 -6.30 3.49 17.53
CA LEU A 122 -7.37 3.88 16.62
C LEU A 122 -8.46 4.70 17.34
N ARG A 123 -8.78 4.33 18.60
CA ARG A 123 -9.71 5.06 19.49
C ARG A 123 -9.20 6.47 19.82
N GLU A 124 -7.89 6.70 19.88
CA GLU A 124 -7.28 8.02 20.05
C GLU A 124 -7.51 8.95 18.85
N GLY A 125 -8.20 8.47 17.80
CA GLY A 125 -8.59 9.27 16.66
C GLY A 125 -7.70 9.11 15.44
N CYS A 126 -6.88 8.06 15.35
CA CYS A 126 -6.23 7.66 14.11
C CYS A 126 -7.23 6.95 13.18
N ASP A 127 -7.01 7.06 11.87
CA ASP A 127 -7.83 6.40 10.85
C ASP A 127 -7.17 5.09 10.38
N LEU A 128 -5.84 5.03 10.48
CA LEU A 128 -5.02 3.85 10.23
C LEU A 128 -3.90 3.76 11.26
N VAL A 129 -3.71 2.58 11.83
CA VAL A 129 -2.61 2.29 12.77
C VAL A 129 -1.77 1.14 12.22
N ALA A 130 -0.45 1.36 12.12
CA ALA A 130 0.52 0.35 11.71
C ALA A 130 1.33 -0.17 12.90
N GLY A 131 1.62 -1.45 12.92
CA GLY A 131 2.57 -2.01 13.87
C GLY A 131 4.02 -1.64 13.50
N TRP A 132 4.82 -1.31 14.48
CA TRP A 132 6.26 -1.11 14.35
C TRP A 132 7.00 -2.24 15.08
N ARG A 133 7.60 -3.16 14.32
CA ARG A 133 8.39 -4.27 14.87
C ARG A 133 9.70 -3.75 15.47
N TYR A 134 9.62 -3.30 16.72
CA TYR A 134 10.73 -2.59 17.38
C TYR A 134 11.97 -3.47 17.60
N ARG A 135 11.80 -4.74 18.01
CA ARG A 135 12.90 -5.69 18.25
C ARG A 135 12.86 -6.85 17.26
N ARG A 136 13.20 -6.56 15.99
CA ARG A 136 13.25 -7.61 14.96
C ARG A 136 14.41 -8.58 15.24
N LYS A 137 14.09 -9.87 15.31
CA LYS A 137 15.07 -10.96 15.43
C LYS A 137 15.60 -11.45 14.07
N ASP A 138 15.47 -10.64 13.02
CA ASP A 138 15.95 -10.92 11.67
C ASP A 138 17.49 -10.80 11.56
N ARG A 139 18.07 -11.47 10.55
CA ARG A 139 19.49 -11.32 10.19
C ARG A 139 19.84 -9.86 9.92
N LEU A 140 21.03 -9.42 10.37
CA LEU A 140 21.49 -8.02 10.27
C LEU A 140 21.34 -7.42 8.88
N ALA A 141 21.66 -8.17 7.81
CA ALA A 141 21.51 -7.70 6.43
C ALA A 141 20.04 -7.36 6.07
N ARG A 142 19.04 -8.14 6.53
CA ARG A 142 17.62 -7.84 6.32
C ARG A 142 17.17 -6.61 7.11
N ARG A 143 17.68 -6.47 8.31
CA ARG A 143 17.37 -5.32 9.17
C ARG A 143 17.89 -4.03 8.55
N LEU A 144 19.13 -4.03 8.03
CA LEU A 144 19.71 -2.88 7.36
C LEU A 144 18.97 -2.53 6.06
N ALA A 145 18.69 -3.53 5.22
CA ALA A 145 17.92 -3.32 3.99
C ALA A 145 16.53 -2.74 4.27
N SER A 146 15.85 -3.22 5.33
CA SER A 146 14.54 -2.69 5.74
C SER A 146 14.65 -1.24 6.26
N LEU A 147 15.70 -0.92 7.03
CA LEU A 147 15.93 0.45 7.52
C LEU A 147 16.15 1.42 6.35
N VAL A 148 17.01 1.06 5.40
CA VAL A 148 17.28 1.88 4.20
C VAL A 148 15.97 2.06 3.41
N TYR A 149 15.25 0.97 3.16
CA TYR A 149 13.97 1.02 2.43
C TYR A 149 12.95 1.93 3.10
N ASN A 150 12.72 1.77 4.41
CA ASN A 150 11.77 2.60 5.16
C ASN A 150 12.21 4.06 5.18
N ARG A 151 13.52 4.35 5.33
CA ARG A 151 14.04 5.72 5.32
C ARG A 151 13.88 6.39 3.96
N VAL A 152 14.21 5.67 2.87
CA VAL A 152 14.03 6.16 1.50
C VAL A 152 12.54 6.38 1.20
N THR A 153 11.67 5.43 1.58
CA THR A 153 10.24 5.59 1.41
C THR A 153 9.70 6.79 2.19
N SER A 154 10.10 6.94 3.46
CA SER A 154 9.69 8.07 4.29
C SER A 154 10.16 9.42 3.70
N LEU A 155 11.39 9.50 3.21
CA LEU A 155 11.94 10.72 2.58
C LEU A 155 11.20 11.07 1.29
N LEU A 156 10.94 10.08 0.45
CA LEU A 156 10.30 10.29 -0.86
C LEU A 156 8.80 10.52 -0.77
N THR A 157 8.13 9.90 0.21
CA THR A 157 6.67 10.03 0.38
C THR A 157 6.26 11.08 1.41
N GLY A 158 7.17 11.54 2.27
CA GLY A 158 6.87 12.45 3.38
C GLY A 158 6.18 11.77 4.58
N VAL A 159 5.86 10.48 4.50
CA VAL A 159 5.18 9.72 5.55
C VAL A 159 6.19 9.16 6.54
N ARG A 160 6.08 9.57 7.80
CA ARG A 160 7.01 9.18 8.87
C ARG A 160 6.49 7.95 9.60
N LEU A 161 6.79 6.75 9.08
CA LEU A 161 6.55 5.46 9.71
C LEU A 161 7.88 4.69 9.82
N HIS A 162 8.09 4.04 10.96
CA HIS A 162 9.30 3.23 11.19
C HIS A 162 9.26 1.89 10.46
N ASP A 163 8.06 1.31 10.29
CA ASP A 163 7.89 0.00 9.62
C ASP A 163 6.64 -0.03 8.72
N ILE A 164 6.81 0.41 7.48
CA ILE A 164 5.74 0.39 6.46
C ILE A 164 5.32 -1.04 6.10
N ASN A 165 6.25 -2.01 6.24
CA ASN A 165 6.07 -3.39 5.81
C ASN A 165 5.48 -4.33 6.89
N CYS A 166 5.13 -3.85 8.07
CA CYS A 166 4.48 -4.67 9.08
C CYS A 166 3.16 -5.22 8.54
N GLY A 167 2.90 -6.52 8.76
CA GLY A 167 1.64 -7.18 8.38
C GLY A 167 0.48 -6.76 9.27
N MET A 168 0.77 -6.50 10.54
CA MET A 168 -0.21 -6.09 11.54
C MET A 168 -0.57 -4.62 11.37
N LYS A 169 -1.79 -4.35 10.94
CA LYS A 169 -2.35 -3.00 10.77
C LYS A 169 -3.83 -3.01 11.11
N CYS A 170 -4.33 -1.87 11.57
CA CYS A 170 -5.74 -1.65 11.84
C CYS A 170 -6.23 -0.42 11.08
N TYR A 171 -7.40 -0.51 10.47
CA TYR A 171 -7.96 0.49 9.57
C TYR A 171 -9.40 0.80 9.92
N ARG A 172 -9.81 2.05 9.77
CA ARG A 172 -11.22 2.37 9.58
C ARG A 172 -11.64 2.01 8.15
N ARG A 173 -12.88 1.58 7.95
CA ARG A 173 -13.40 1.16 6.64
C ARG A 173 -13.24 2.25 5.58
N GLU A 174 -13.46 3.50 5.96
CA GLU A 174 -13.36 4.65 5.05
C GLU A 174 -11.98 4.75 4.39
N VAL A 175 -10.92 4.38 5.10
CA VAL A 175 -9.56 4.32 4.53
C VAL A 175 -9.49 3.30 3.40
N LEU A 176 -10.07 2.13 3.59
CA LEU A 176 -10.01 1.03 2.62
C LEU A 176 -10.95 1.25 1.43
N ASP A 177 -12.05 1.98 1.63
CA ASP A 177 -13.00 2.36 0.58
C ASP A 177 -12.37 3.39 -0.39
N GLU A 178 -11.48 4.25 0.09
CA GLU A 178 -10.80 5.27 -0.71
C GLU A 178 -9.46 4.81 -1.29
N VAL A 179 -8.80 3.84 -0.65
CA VAL A 179 -7.48 3.34 -1.05
C VAL A 179 -7.61 2.04 -1.84
N MET A 180 -7.35 2.10 -3.14
CA MET A 180 -7.35 0.91 -4.00
C MET A 180 -6.13 0.03 -3.73
N VAL A 181 -6.36 -1.22 -3.31
CA VAL A 181 -5.31 -2.20 -3.04
C VAL A 181 -5.20 -3.18 -4.21
N TYR A 182 -4.16 -3.03 -5.05
CA TYR A 182 -3.85 -3.96 -6.15
C TYR A 182 -2.33 -4.11 -6.37
N GLY A 183 -1.90 -5.18 -7.05
CA GLY A 183 -0.48 -5.49 -7.24
C GLY A 183 0.24 -5.69 -5.90
N GLU A 184 1.46 -5.20 -5.76
CA GLU A 184 2.24 -5.25 -4.50
C GLU A 184 1.96 -4.06 -3.53
N ARG A 185 0.84 -3.35 -3.70
CA ARG A 185 0.57 -2.07 -3.02
C ARG A 185 0.05 -2.18 -1.60
N HIS A 186 -0.30 -3.37 -1.11
CA HIS A 186 -0.73 -3.57 0.27
C HIS A 186 0.25 -2.98 1.31
N ARG A 187 1.53 -2.88 0.96
CA ARG A 187 2.57 -2.28 1.83
C ARG A 187 2.43 -0.77 1.93
N PHE A 188 1.92 -0.14 0.90
CA PHE A 188 1.83 1.31 0.77
C PHE A 188 0.45 1.87 1.12
N ILE A 189 -0.48 1.05 1.64
CA ILE A 189 -1.77 1.54 2.13
C ILE A 189 -1.59 2.73 3.07
N PRO A 190 -0.64 2.73 4.05
CA PRO A 190 -0.43 3.89 4.91
C PRO A 190 -0.01 5.14 4.14
N VAL A 191 0.84 4.99 3.12
CA VAL A 191 1.28 6.10 2.28
C VAL A 191 0.11 6.67 1.49
N LEU A 192 -0.68 5.80 0.84
CA LEU A 192 -1.86 6.20 0.07
C LEU A 192 -2.92 6.87 0.95
N ALA A 193 -3.16 6.33 2.15
CA ALA A 193 -4.05 6.92 3.14
C ALA A 193 -3.60 8.31 3.59
N SER A 194 -2.31 8.49 3.86
CA SER A 194 -1.75 9.81 4.21
C SER A 194 -1.97 10.85 3.10
N TYR A 195 -1.83 10.46 1.84
CA TYR A 195 -2.10 11.34 0.69
C TYR A 195 -3.57 11.73 0.54
N ARG A 196 -4.48 10.89 1.03
CA ARG A 196 -5.92 11.19 1.10
C ARG A 196 -6.30 12.02 2.33
N GLY A 197 -5.34 12.33 3.20
CA GLY A 197 -5.54 13.15 4.40
C GLY A 197 -5.94 12.38 5.65
N PHE A 198 -5.89 11.03 5.62
CA PHE A 198 -6.17 10.21 6.80
C PHE A 198 -5.04 10.30 7.83
N ARG A 199 -5.42 10.25 9.11
CA ARG A 199 -4.48 10.30 10.25
C ARG A 199 -3.87 8.95 10.50
N LEU A 200 -2.54 8.89 10.43
CA LEU A 200 -1.77 7.67 10.66
C LEU A 200 -1.29 7.61 12.11
N GLY A 201 -1.36 6.41 12.70
CA GLY A 201 -0.73 6.06 13.96
C GLY A 201 0.26 4.92 13.79
N GLU A 202 1.18 4.79 14.73
CA GLU A 202 2.12 3.68 14.81
C GLU A 202 2.24 3.21 16.25
N VAL A 203 2.30 1.88 16.44
CA VAL A 203 2.43 1.25 17.75
C VAL A 203 3.56 0.24 17.72
N ARG A 204 4.39 0.21 18.76
CA ARG A 204 5.45 -0.80 18.91
C ARG A 204 4.84 -2.16 19.12
N VAL A 205 5.20 -3.11 18.28
CA VAL A 205 4.75 -4.50 18.36
C VAL A 205 5.94 -5.45 18.42
N GLU A 206 5.76 -6.53 19.15
CA GLU A 206 6.73 -7.61 19.21
C GLU A 206 6.64 -8.48 17.95
N HIS A 207 7.75 -9.06 17.57
CA HIS A 207 7.84 -9.91 16.39
C HIS A 207 8.59 -11.20 16.76
N ALA A 208 7.89 -12.32 16.68
CA ALA A 208 8.46 -13.63 16.94
C ALA A 208 9.29 -14.14 15.75
N PRO A 209 10.27 -15.01 15.98
CA PRO A 209 10.92 -15.74 14.92
C PRO A 209 9.92 -16.69 14.25
N ARG A 210 10.03 -16.88 12.94
CA ARG A 210 9.19 -17.82 12.19
C ARG A 210 9.39 -19.25 12.70
N GLN A 211 8.30 -19.92 13.05
CA GLN A 211 8.34 -21.28 13.62
C GLN A 211 8.29 -22.36 12.52
N TYR A 212 7.57 -22.10 11.41
CA TYR A 212 7.34 -23.07 10.34
C TYR A 212 7.64 -22.47 8.97
N GLY A 213 8.04 -23.32 8.00
CA GLY A 213 8.23 -22.95 6.61
C GLY A 213 9.57 -22.29 6.29
N LYS A 214 9.89 -22.23 4.98
CA LYS A 214 11.07 -21.53 4.46
C LYS A 214 10.69 -20.12 3.99
N SER A 215 11.54 -19.14 4.28
CA SER A 215 11.36 -17.79 3.75
C SER A 215 11.46 -17.81 2.21
N ARG A 216 10.39 -17.41 1.51
CA ARG A 216 10.35 -17.27 0.05
C ARG A 216 11.04 -15.97 -0.45
N TYR A 217 12.00 -15.43 0.31
CA TYR A 217 12.66 -14.17 -0.01
C TYR A 217 13.84 -14.39 -0.96
N GLY A 218 13.65 -14.08 -2.25
CA GLY A 218 14.68 -14.00 -3.29
C GLY A 218 15.13 -12.57 -3.58
N PHE A 219 16.24 -12.42 -4.34
CA PHE A 219 16.82 -11.15 -4.79
C PHE A 219 15.87 -10.35 -5.71
N GLU A 220 14.99 -11.03 -6.46
CA GLU A 220 13.96 -10.45 -7.32
C GLU A 220 13.02 -9.46 -6.59
N ARG A 221 12.83 -9.65 -5.29
CA ARG A 221 11.95 -8.81 -4.47
C ARG A 221 12.54 -7.42 -4.17
N VAL A 222 13.85 -7.26 -4.26
CA VAL A 222 14.51 -5.95 -4.07
C VAL A 222 14.16 -5.05 -5.25
N PHE A 223 14.23 -5.57 -6.47
CA PHE A 223 13.81 -4.85 -7.68
C PHE A 223 12.31 -4.61 -7.69
N GLY A 224 11.49 -5.62 -7.33
CA GLY A 224 10.04 -5.45 -7.19
C GLY A 224 9.66 -4.37 -6.18
N GLY A 225 10.37 -4.30 -5.04
CA GLY A 225 10.18 -3.24 -4.05
C GLY A 225 10.51 -1.85 -4.57
N PHE A 226 11.60 -1.71 -5.33
CA PHE A 226 12.00 -0.45 -5.96
C PHE A 226 10.96 0.03 -6.99
N PHE A 227 10.54 -0.84 -7.91
CA PHE A 227 9.50 -0.48 -8.89
C PHE A 227 8.14 -0.18 -8.23
N SER A 228 7.78 -0.91 -7.18
CA SER A 228 6.57 -0.62 -6.42
C SER A 228 6.64 0.75 -5.73
N LEU A 229 7.78 1.11 -5.17
CA LEU A 229 8.01 2.43 -4.57
C LEU A 229 7.92 3.54 -5.64
N LEU A 230 8.59 3.36 -6.78
CA LEU A 230 8.53 4.31 -7.90
C LEU A 230 7.08 4.50 -8.37
N THR A 231 6.33 3.39 -8.52
CA THR A 231 4.91 3.43 -8.90
C THR A 231 4.09 4.22 -7.87
N VAL A 232 4.30 3.99 -6.57
CA VAL A 232 3.57 4.72 -5.52
C VAL A 232 3.91 6.20 -5.54
N ILE A 233 5.17 6.58 -5.71
CA ILE A 233 5.58 7.99 -5.84
C ILE A 233 4.90 8.66 -7.04
N LEU A 234 4.91 7.99 -8.19
CA LEU A 234 4.23 8.48 -9.39
C LEU A 234 2.74 8.64 -9.15
N MET A 235 2.09 7.67 -8.52
CA MET A 235 0.65 7.68 -8.25
C MET A 235 0.21 8.60 -7.11
N THR A 236 1.09 8.96 -6.20
CA THR A 236 0.74 9.87 -5.10
C THR A 236 1.10 11.31 -5.43
N ARG A 237 2.28 11.54 -5.96
CA ARG A 237 2.82 12.89 -6.13
C ARG A 237 2.63 13.45 -7.53
N TYR A 238 2.52 12.56 -8.55
CA TYR A 238 2.51 12.94 -9.95
C TYR A 238 1.29 12.44 -10.73
N THR A 239 0.29 11.79 -10.07
CA THR A 239 -0.94 11.34 -10.75
C THR A 239 -1.65 12.47 -11.48
N ASN A 240 -1.75 13.64 -10.85
CA ASN A 240 -2.45 14.80 -11.41
C ASN A 240 -1.55 15.68 -12.29
N ARG A 241 -0.23 15.45 -12.31
CA ARG A 241 0.75 16.25 -13.05
C ARG A 241 1.96 15.40 -13.48
N PRO A 242 1.77 14.33 -14.27
CA PRO A 242 2.87 13.46 -14.69
C PRO A 242 3.91 14.18 -15.55
N LEU A 243 3.49 15.21 -16.31
CA LEU A 243 4.38 16.03 -17.11
C LEU A 243 5.48 16.71 -16.25
N HIS A 244 5.20 17.05 -14.98
CA HIS A 244 6.24 17.65 -14.14
C HIS A 244 7.39 16.69 -13.86
N PHE A 245 7.12 15.40 -13.68
CA PHE A 245 8.18 14.40 -13.47
C PHE A 245 8.96 14.13 -14.77
N PHE A 246 8.25 13.73 -15.81
CA PHE A 246 8.86 13.37 -17.08
C PHE A 246 9.46 14.59 -17.80
N GLY A 247 8.80 15.76 -17.69
CA GLY A 247 9.27 16.99 -18.30
C GLY A 247 10.56 17.51 -17.69
N VAL A 248 10.70 17.51 -16.36
CA VAL A 248 11.96 17.92 -15.69
C VAL A 248 13.10 16.96 -16.07
N MET A 249 12.86 15.66 -16.05
CA MET A 249 13.86 14.68 -16.45
C MET A 249 14.27 14.86 -17.91
N GLY A 250 13.28 15.06 -18.79
CA GLY A 250 13.50 15.30 -20.23
C GLY A 250 14.27 16.58 -20.50
N LEU A 251 13.93 17.68 -19.81
CA LEU A 251 14.66 18.95 -19.91
C LEU A 251 16.12 18.81 -19.45
N LEU A 252 16.38 18.12 -18.34
CA LEU A 252 17.72 17.88 -17.84
C LEU A 252 18.56 17.07 -18.83
N LEU A 253 18.01 15.97 -19.37
CA LEU A 253 18.71 15.15 -20.38
C LEU A 253 18.97 15.95 -21.64
N SER A 254 17.97 16.68 -22.16
CA SER A 254 18.13 17.52 -23.34
C SER A 254 19.18 18.62 -23.14
N ALA A 255 19.17 19.26 -21.97
CA ALA A 255 20.15 20.29 -21.65
C ALA A 255 21.59 19.74 -21.59
N ILE A 256 21.78 18.58 -20.96
CA ILE A 256 23.10 17.90 -20.91
C ILE A 256 23.53 17.53 -22.32
N GLY A 257 22.66 16.91 -23.13
CA GLY A 257 22.96 16.52 -24.50
C GLY A 257 23.33 17.71 -25.37
N THR A 258 22.52 18.79 -25.31
CA THR A 258 22.77 20.03 -26.04
C THR A 258 24.09 20.68 -25.60
N ALA A 259 24.42 20.67 -24.32
CA ALA A 259 25.70 21.20 -23.82
C ALA A 259 26.89 20.40 -24.36
N ILE A 260 26.80 19.07 -24.42
CA ILE A 260 27.83 18.20 -25.02
C ILE A 260 28.00 18.52 -26.51
N ASP A 261 26.89 18.56 -27.26
CA ASP A 261 26.95 18.82 -28.71
C ASP A 261 27.46 20.24 -29.00
N ALA A 262 27.02 21.25 -28.24
CA ALA A 262 27.51 22.61 -28.36
C ALA A 262 29.00 22.71 -28.07
N TYR A 263 29.52 22.05 -27.04
CA TYR A 263 30.94 21.98 -26.74
C TYR A 263 31.75 21.41 -27.93
N LEU A 264 31.26 20.35 -28.56
CA LEU A 264 31.93 19.72 -29.71
C LEU A 264 31.87 20.61 -30.97
N ILE A 265 30.71 21.28 -31.21
CA ILE A 265 30.54 22.20 -32.35
C ILE A 265 31.47 23.42 -32.20
N ILE A 266 31.53 24.02 -31.00
CA ILE A 266 32.44 25.14 -30.72
C ILE A 266 33.90 24.71 -30.88
N GLY A 267 34.27 23.53 -30.36
CA GLY A 267 35.60 22.95 -30.55
C GLY A 267 35.98 22.76 -32.03
N ARG A 268 34.99 22.40 -32.85
CA ARG A 268 35.17 22.30 -34.31
C ARG A 268 35.33 23.67 -34.95
N ALA A 269 34.46 24.63 -34.61
CA ALA A 269 34.44 25.94 -35.24
C ALA A 269 35.68 26.78 -34.93
N PHE A 270 36.13 26.79 -33.67
CA PHE A 270 37.21 27.66 -33.20
C PHE A 270 38.58 26.96 -33.14
N PHE A 271 38.62 25.64 -32.85
CA PHE A 271 39.84 24.90 -32.63
C PHE A 271 40.14 23.86 -33.73
N ARG A 272 39.37 23.85 -34.84
CA ARG A 272 39.48 22.92 -35.96
C ARG A 272 39.56 21.44 -35.57
N GLN A 273 38.97 21.06 -34.44
CA GLN A 273 38.92 19.66 -33.98
C GLN A 273 38.05 18.81 -34.89
N TRP A 274 38.47 17.59 -35.19
CA TRP A 274 37.64 16.66 -35.97
C TRP A 274 36.43 16.17 -35.15
N LEU A 275 35.24 16.18 -35.77
CA LEU A 275 33.99 15.65 -35.16
C LEU A 275 33.81 14.17 -35.48
N SER A 276 34.36 13.71 -36.63
CA SER A 276 34.21 12.32 -37.06
C SER A 276 34.87 11.35 -36.08
N GLY A 277 34.21 10.25 -35.76
CA GLY A 277 34.70 9.22 -34.86
C GLY A 277 34.70 9.55 -33.35
N ARG A 278 34.01 10.62 -32.92
CA ARG A 278 33.86 10.95 -31.50
C ARG A 278 32.61 10.30 -30.90
N PRO A 279 32.74 9.29 -30.02
CA PRO A 279 31.57 8.67 -29.36
C PRO A 279 30.74 9.68 -28.57
N LEU A 280 31.39 10.76 -28.10
CA LEU A 280 30.72 11.80 -27.29
C LEU A 280 29.62 12.55 -28.07
N LEU A 281 29.77 12.75 -29.41
CA LEU A 281 28.73 13.32 -30.25
C LEU A 281 27.46 12.44 -30.28
N ILE A 282 27.68 11.13 -30.41
CA ILE A 282 26.56 10.17 -30.40
C ILE A 282 25.84 10.20 -29.05
N ILE A 283 26.61 10.28 -27.95
CA ILE A 283 26.05 10.35 -26.59
C ILE A 283 25.27 11.66 -26.40
N GLY A 284 25.80 12.81 -26.84
CA GLY A 284 25.11 14.10 -26.75
C GLY A 284 23.79 14.09 -27.49
N THR A 285 23.82 13.71 -28.76
CA THR A 285 22.62 13.59 -29.59
C THR A 285 21.60 12.58 -29.02
N LEU A 286 22.07 11.43 -28.51
CA LEU A 286 21.20 10.45 -27.85
C LEU A 286 20.50 11.04 -26.63
N PHE A 287 21.20 11.82 -25.81
CA PHE A 287 20.61 12.48 -24.65
C PHE A 287 19.53 13.50 -25.02
N VAL A 288 19.73 14.24 -26.13
CA VAL A 288 18.70 15.15 -26.66
C VAL A 288 17.47 14.36 -27.11
N ILE A 289 17.63 13.30 -27.89
CA ILE A 289 16.54 12.47 -28.39
C ILE A 289 15.77 11.85 -27.23
N VAL A 290 16.46 11.22 -26.28
CA VAL A 290 15.84 10.61 -25.11
C VAL A 290 15.14 11.67 -24.25
N GLY A 291 15.75 12.84 -24.08
CA GLY A 291 15.14 13.95 -23.34
C GLY A 291 13.82 14.42 -23.96
N VAL A 292 13.78 14.59 -25.29
CA VAL A 292 12.54 14.90 -26.01
C VAL A 292 11.49 13.80 -25.86
N GLN A 293 11.90 12.52 -25.92
CA GLN A 293 10.99 11.39 -25.69
C GLN A 293 10.37 11.42 -24.30
N PHE A 294 11.15 11.73 -23.26
CA PHE A 294 10.61 11.88 -21.89
C PHE A 294 9.57 12.99 -21.81
N ILE A 295 9.79 14.13 -22.47
CA ILE A 295 8.79 15.23 -22.50
C ILE A 295 7.50 14.76 -23.19
N LEU A 296 7.62 14.08 -24.34
CA LEU A 296 6.46 13.53 -25.06
C LEU A 296 5.69 12.48 -24.24
N PHE A 297 6.40 11.59 -23.54
CA PHE A 297 5.76 10.65 -22.60
C PHE A 297 5.06 11.38 -21.45
N GLY A 298 5.63 12.48 -20.96
CA GLY A 298 5.00 13.31 -19.95
C GLY A 298 3.70 13.93 -20.43
N LEU A 299 3.67 14.48 -21.67
CA LEU A 299 2.47 15.02 -22.29
C LEU A 299 1.41 13.93 -22.50
N LEU A 300 1.80 12.77 -23.01
CA LEU A 300 0.88 11.66 -23.21
C LEU A 300 0.28 11.19 -21.86
N ALA A 301 1.10 11.06 -20.84
CA ALA A 301 0.65 10.69 -19.50
C ALA A 301 -0.31 11.73 -18.90
N GLU A 302 -0.08 13.02 -19.13
CA GLU A 302 -0.97 14.13 -18.73
C GLU A 302 -2.33 14.02 -19.45
N MET A 303 -2.33 13.76 -20.75
CA MET A 303 -3.56 13.56 -21.54
C MET A 303 -4.35 12.34 -21.04
N ILE A 304 -3.67 11.23 -20.75
CA ILE A 304 -4.31 10.04 -20.16
C ILE A 304 -4.88 10.36 -18.79
N ALA A 305 -4.11 11.01 -17.92
CA ALA A 305 -4.57 11.40 -16.59
C ALA A 305 -5.81 12.33 -16.68
N PHE A 306 -5.84 13.25 -17.63
CA PHE A 306 -6.97 14.12 -17.88
C PHE A 306 -8.22 13.34 -18.35
N SER A 307 -8.04 12.37 -19.25
CA SER A 307 -9.15 11.55 -19.79
C SER A 307 -9.75 10.60 -18.75
N TYR A 308 -8.96 10.13 -17.78
CA TYR A 308 -9.40 9.25 -16.68
C TYR A 308 -9.71 10.00 -15.38
N ARG A 309 -9.71 11.33 -15.39
CA ARG A 309 -10.01 12.13 -14.21
C ARG A 309 -11.44 11.83 -13.76
N ARG A 310 -11.58 11.11 -12.63
CA ARG A 310 -12.88 10.96 -11.97
C ARG A 310 -13.34 12.32 -11.47
N GLU A 311 -14.62 12.61 -11.63
CA GLU A 311 -15.23 13.89 -11.20
C GLU A 311 -14.97 14.23 -9.72
N ASN A 312 -14.54 13.26 -8.90
CA ASN A 312 -14.30 13.43 -7.46
C ASN A 312 -12.93 12.86 -7.04
N ASP A 313 -11.85 13.62 -7.29
CA ASP A 313 -10.50 13.27 -6.79
C ASP A 313 -10.19 13.91 -5.42
N TYR A 314 -11.23 14.10 -4.59
CA TYR A 314 -11.12 14.66 -3.25
C TYR A 314 -11.92 13.84 -2.25
N SER A 315 -11.42 13.79 -1.00
CA SER A 315 -12.09 13.16 0.13
C SER A 315 -12.95 14.20 0.86
N ILE A 316 -14.25 13.91 1.01
CA ILE A 316 -15.17 14.79 1.75
C ILE A 316 -15.29 14.26 3.17
N VAL A 317 -14.85 15.03 4.14
CA VAL A 317 -14.94 14.68 5.57
C VAL A 317 -16.31 15.03 6.14
N GLU A 318 -16.93 16.12 5.66
CA GLU A 318 -18.21 16.60 6.19
C GLU A 318 -18.95 17.43 5.14
N THR A 319 -20.27 17.25 5.04
CA THR A 319 -21.15 18.09 4.22
C THR A 319 -22.25 18.69 5.08
N SER A 320 -22.52 19.99 4.92
CA SER A 320 -23.71 20.62 5.48
C SER A 320 -24.87 20.44 4.49
N GLY A 321 -25.83 19.56 4.82
CA GLY A 321 -27.01 19.29 3.99
C GLY A 321 -27.53 17.85 4.16
N ASP A 322 -28.75 17.57 3.72
CA ASP A 322 -29.42 16.29 3.94
C ASP A 322 -28.63 15.10 3.35
N ARG A 323 -28.27 14.15 4.22
CA ARG A 323 -27.61 12.89 3.84
C ARG A 323 -28.39 12.08 2.80
N ALA A 324 -29.72 12.20 2.78
CA ALA A 324 -30.60 11.49 1.84
C ALA A 324 -30.33 11.84 0.36
N ASP A 325 -30.03 13.11 0.06
CA ASP A 325 -29.71 13.57 -1.29
C ASP A 325 -28.34 13.09 -1.78
N ALA A 326 -27.37 12.94 -0.89
CA ALA A 326 -26.03 12.46 -1.22
C ALA A 326 -26.02 10.95 -1.51
N GLU A 327 -26.81 10.16 -0.77
CA GLU A 327 -26.93 8.71 -0.98
C GLU A 327 -27.70 8.38 -2.27
N SER A 328 -28.76 9.12 -2.58
CA SER A 328 -29.50 8.94 -3.83
C SER A 328 -28.65 9.26 -5.08
N ARG A 329 -27.80 10.29 -5.02
CA ARG A 329 -26.84 10.62 -6.08
C ARG A 329 -25.75 9.55 -6.23
N ARG A 330 -25.24 9.00 -5.11
CA ARG A 330 -24.26 7.89 -5.15
C ARG A 330 -24.84 6.60 -5.73
N ALA A 331 -26.10 6.29 -5.42
CA ALA A 331 -26.79 5.14 -6.01
C ALA A 331 -27.02 5.32 -7.51
N GLY A 332 -27.37 6.52 -7.96
CA GLY A 332 -27.56 6.86 -9.37
C GLY A 332 -26.26 6.81 -10.18
N LEU A 333 -25.12 7.22 -9.60
CA LEU A 333 -23.79 7.15 -10.23
C LEU A 333 -23.31 5.70 -10.37
N ARG A 334 -23.45 4.86 -9.32
CA ARG A 334 -23.10 3.42 -9.37
C ARG A 334 -23.93 2.65 -10.39
N ALA A 335 -25.20 3.03 -10.60
CA ALA A 335 -26.07 2.42 -11.60
C ALA A 335 -25.69 2.83 -13.05
N ARG A 336 -25.08 3.99 -13.26
CA ARG A 336 -24.56 4.44 -14.56
C ARG A 336 -23.22 3.76 -14.92
N ASP A 337 -22.31 3.59 -13.94
CA ASP A 337 -21.03 2.88 -14.14
C ASP A 337 -21.22 1.38 -14.40
N ALA A 338 -22.28 0.78 -13.88
CA ALA A 338 -22.63 -0.64 -14.13
C ALA A 338 -23.22 -0.89 -15.53
N LYS A 339 -23.60 0.17 -16.28
CA LYS A 339 -24.16 0.08 -17.64
C LYS A 339 -23.14 0.45 -18.75
N ARG A 340 -21.93 0.80 -18.39
CA ARG A 340 -20.78 0.99 -19.31
C ARG A 340 -19.76 -0.15 -19.13
#